data_531ec0f3cc3b40f1c345b4d6b1a4599c
#
_entry.id   531ec0f3cc3b40f1c345b4d6b1a4599c
#
_cell.length_a   1.000
_cell.length_b   1.000
_cell.length_c   1.000
_cell.angle_alpha   90.00
_cell.angle_beta   90.00
_cell.angle_gamma   90.00
#
_symmetry.space_group_name_H-M   'P 1'
#
loop_
_entity.id
_entity.type
_entity.pdbx_description
1 polymer ?
#
loop_
_entity_poly.entity_id
_entity_poly.type
_entity_poly.pdbx_seq_one_letter_code
_entity_poly.pdbx_strand_id
1 'polypeptide(L)'
;ARSIAKVFDKLGLDYDRTLKTKSPSFTKNFLQEHKHPVVKMIAKAREINKAHTTFIDTIIKYQHKGRIHAEINQIRSDLGGTVTGRFSYNNPNLQQLPARNKDLGPMIRSLFLPEKNCTWGCFDYSQQEPRLVVHYATLHNFPTVGGVVDSYENDSSTDFHQTVADLAKIPRSQAKVINLGLFYGMGKAKLQAELGVSKEKAAELFDQYHARVPFVKQLMNSASNRAQERGQIRTLLGRLCRFHLWEPNQFGMHKALLHEDALREHGPGIRRAYTYKALNKLIQGSAADMTKKAMLELYKEGII
;
A
#
# COMPACT_ATOMS: atom_id res chain seq x y z
N ALA A 1 -9.01 11.15 23.38
CA ALA A 1 -7.73 11.78 23.70
C ALA A 1 -7.79 12.51 25.07
N ARG A 2 -8.76 13.39 25.32
CA ARG A 2 -8.85 14.19 26.57
C ARG A 2 -8.86 13.32 27.85
N SER A 3 -9.62 12.21 27.88
CA SER A 3 -9.69 11.32 29.04
C SER A 3 -8.35 10.61 29.30
N ILE A 4 -7.63 10.24 28.26
CA ILE A 4 -6.30 9.63 28.37
C ILE A 4 -5.30 10.66 28.88
N ALA A 5 -5.35 11.91 28.39
CA ALA A 5 -4.51 12.99 28.88
C ALA A 5 -4.62 13.17 30.38
N LYS A 6 -5.85 13.20 30.92
CA LYS A 6 -6.09 13.29 32.38
C LYS A 6 -5.43 12.13 33.18
N VAL A 7 -5.34 10.92 32.59
CA VAL A 7 -4.65 9.79 33.23
C VAL A 7 -3.15 10.01 33.21
N PHE A 8 -2.59 10.47 32.08
CA PHE A 8 -1.17 10.77 31.94
C PHE A 8 -0.76 11.89 32.90
N ASP A 9 -1.54 12.97 32.96
CA ASP A 9 -1.31 14.10 33.88
C ASP A 9 -1.28 13.63 35.35
N LYS A 10 -2.25 12.77 35.75
CA LYS A 10 -2.27 12.20 37.12
C LYS A 10 -1.10 11.29 37.45
N LEU A 11 -0.51 10.64 36.44
CA LEU A 11 0.63 9.72 36.58
C LEU A 11 1.97 10.42 36.38
N GLY A 12 1.96 11.72 36.09
CA GLY A 12 3.19 12.49 35.79
C GLY A 12 3.90 12.00 34.52
N LEU A 13 3.14 11.49 33.53
CA LEU A 13 3.68 10.95 32.29
C LEU A 13 3.55 11.95 31.15
N ASP A 14 4.61 12.10 30.37
CA ASP A 14 4.62 12.95 29.20
C ASP A 14 3.87 12.32 28.02
N TYR A 15 3.34 13.17 27.14
CA TYR A 15 2.69 12.75 25.90
C TYR A 15 2.79 13.80 24.79
N ASP A 16 2.74 13.32 23.54
CA ASP A 16 2.83 14.15 22.36
C ASP A 16 1.57 15.03 22.17
N ARG A 17 1.78 16.15 21.47
CA ARG A 17 0.71 17.04 21.01
C ARG A 17 0.76 17.20 19.50
N THR A 18 -0.39 17.31 18.87
CA THR A 18 -0.49 17.57 17.42
C THR A 18 0.15 18.91 17.06
N LEU A 19 0.85 18.97 15.95
CA LEU A 19 1.57 20.18 15.52
C LEU A 19 0.64 21.39 15.29
N LYS A 20 -0.52 21.16 14.67
CA LYS A 20 -1.46 22.23 14.29
C LYS A 20 -2.33 22.68 15.46
N THR A 21 -3.00 21.76 16.13
CA THR A 21 -4.02 22.08 17.13
C THR A 21 -3.54 22.00 18.56
N LYS A 22 -2.29 21.58 18.79
CA LYS A 22 -1.70 21.34 20.12
C LYS A 22 -2.54 20.40 21.01
N SER A 23 -3.44 19.65 20.42
CA SER A 23 -4.28 18.67 21.12
C SER A 23 -3.46 17.44 21.54
N PRO A 24 -3.78 16.78 22.68
CA PRO A 24 -3.12 15.54 23.09
C PRO A 24 -3.17 14.48 22.01
N SER A 25 -2.03 13.85 21.71
CA SER A 25 -1.83 12.85 20.67
C SER A 25 -1.38 11.52 21.27
N PHE A 26 -2.20 10.48 21.17
CA PHE A 26 -1.91 9.14 21.66
C PHE A 26 -2.00 8.17 20.48
N THR A 27 -0.92 8.12 19.69
CA THR A 27 -0.84 7.20 18.55
C THR A 27 -0.77 5.75 19.03
N LYS A 28 -1.08 4.80 18.12
CA LYS A 28 -0.99 3.37 18.43
C LYS A 28 0.43 3.00 18.86
N ASN A 29 1.44 3.43 18.11
CA ASN A 29 2.84 3.10 18.37
C ASN A 29 3.28 3.68 19.72
N PHE A 30 3.02 4.97 19.97
CA PHE A 30 3.32 5.60 21.25
C PHE A 30 2.80 4.81 22.46
N LEU A 31 1.52 4.38 22.42
CA LEU A 31 0.92 3.63 23.52
C LEU A 31 1.48 2.20 23.64
N GLN A 32 1.80 1.54 22.52
CA GLN A 32 2.33 0.17 22.53
C GLN A 32 3.78 0.10 23.02
N GLU A 33 4.59 1.10 22.69
CA GLU A 33 6.01 1.19 23.07
C GLU A 33 6.21 1.67 24.52
N HIS A 34 5.18 2.28 25.11
CA HIS A 34 5.26 2.86 26.43
C HIS A 34 5.43 1.78 27.52
N LYS A 35 6.38 1.97 28.46
CA LYS A 35 6.73 0.98 29.48
C LYS A 35 5.74 0.88 30.64
N HIS A 36 5.00 1.96 30.94
CA HIS A 36 4.11 2.04 32.10
C HIS A 36 2.92 1.07 32.01
N PRO A 37 2.64 0.24 33.04
CA PRO A 37 1.58 -0.79 32.99
C PRO A 37 0.19 -0.24 32.64
N VAL A 38 -0.21 0.89 33.24
CA VAL A 38 -1.52 1.53 32.95
C VAL A 38 -1.61 1.94 31.50
N VAL A 39 -0.53 2.42 30.86
CA VAL A 39 -0.53 2.80 29.45
C VAL A 39 -0.69 1.57 28.56
N LYS A 40 -0.06 0.45 28.91
CA LYS A 40 -0.28 -0.84 28.21
C LYS A 40 -1.74 -1.30 28.31
N MET A 41 -2.36 -1.15 29.49
CA MET A 41 -3.79 -1.44 29.65
C MET A 41 -4.66 -0.55 28.76
N ILE A 42 -4.37 0.75 28.70
CA ILE A 42 -5.06 1.70 27.79
C ILE A 42 -4.88 1.27 26.33
N ALA A 43 -3.67 0.88 25.92
CA ALA A 43 -3.40 0.39 24.57
C ALA A 43 -4.25 -0.84 24.25
N LYS A 44 -4.29 -1.83 25.16
CA LYS A 44 -5.07 -3.07 24.99
C LYS A 44 -6.58 -2.78 24.96
N ALA A 45 -7.07 -1.93 25.87
CA ALA A 45 -8.48 -1.53 25.89
C ALA A 45 -8.91 -0.83 24.59
N ARG A 46 -8.06 0.06 24.03
CA ARG A 46 -8.32 0.70 22.74
C ARG A 46 -8.31 -0.29 21.58
N GLU A 47 -7.41 -1.29 21.60
CA GLU A 47 -7.36 -2.33 20.59
C GLU A 47 -8.65 -3.17 20.58
N ILE A 48 -9.09 -3.62 21.76
CA ILE A 48 -10.32 -4.40 21.92
C ILE A 48 -11.54 -3.56 21.53
N ASN A 49 -11.64 -2.32 22.00
CA ASN A 49 -12.74 -1.44 21.66
C ASN A 49 -12.81 -1.17 20.15
N LYS A 50 -11.66 -0.96 19.50
CA LYS A 50 -11.61 -0.83 18.04
C LYS A 50 -12.06 -2.11 17.34
N ALA A 51 -11.66 -3.28 17.82
CA ALA A 51 -12.11 -4.55 17.26
C ALA A 51 -13.62 -4.71 17.39
N HIS A 52 -14.19 -4.39 18.54
CA HIS A 52 -15.64 -4.41 18.79
C HIS A 52 -16.37 -3.47 17.83
N THR A 53 -16.09 -2.17 17.91
CA THR A 53 -16.84 -1.16 17.16
C THR A 53 -16.61 -1.21 15.64
N THR A 54 -15.42 -1.60 15.19
CA THR A 54 -15.09 -1.62 13.76
C THR A 54 -15.51 -2.93 13.09
N PHE A 55 -15.45 -4.05 13.81
CA PHE A 55 -15.73 -5.36 13.21
C PHE A 55 -17.01 -5.99 13.73
N ILE A 56 -17.17 -6.17 15.05
CA ILE A 56 -18.33 -6.87 15.60
C ILE A 56 -19.63 -6.10 15.36
N ASP A 57 -19.69 -4.82 15.75
CA ASP A 57 -20.87 -3.97 15.53
C ASP A 57 -21.20 -3.86 14.03
N THR A 58 -20.17 -3.79 13.19
CA THR A 58 -20.32 -3.75 11.73
C THR A 58 -20.87 -5.07 11.18
N ILE A 59 -20.37 -6.21 11.63
CA ILE A 59 -20.87 -7.54 11.25
C ILE A 59 -22.34 -7.67 11.64
N ILE A 60 -22.69 -7.34 12.88
CA ILE A 60 -24.08 -7.39 13.38
C ILE A 60 -24.99 -6.47 12.56
N LYS A 61 -24.53 -5.24 12.29
CA LYS A 61 -25.30 -4.24 11.52
C LYS A 61 -25.62 -4.70 10.09
N TYR A 62 -24.67 -5.34 9.42
CA TYR A 62 -24.79 -5.72 8.01
C TYR A 62 -25.19 -7.20 7.80
N GLN A 63 -25.38 -7.93 8.90
CA GLN A 63 -25.88 -9.30 8.81
C GLN A 63 -27.37 -9.30 8.40
N HIS A 64 -27.71 -10.10 7.41
CA HIS A 64 -29.07 -10.36 6.99
C HIS A 64 -29.26 -11.87 6.75
N LYS A 65 -30.19 -12.50 7.46
CA LYS A 65 -30.48 -13.94 7.36
C LYS A 65 -29.24 -14.84 7.45
N GLY A 66 -28.34 -14.52 8.38
CA GLY A 66 -27.09 -15.28 8.58
C GLY A 66 -25.99 -14.99 7.57
N ARG A 67 -26.16 -14.00 6.68
CA ARG A 67 -25.17 -13.63 5.66
C ARG A 67 -24.77 -12.16 5.74
N ILE A 68 -23.61 -11.85 5.21
CA ILE A 68 -23.12 -10.48 5.00
C ILE A 68 -22.95 -10.26 3.51
N HIS A 69 -23.58 -9.20 3.01
CA HIS A 69 -23.50 -8.77 1.62
C HIS A 69 -22.75 -7.45 1.56
N ALA A 70 -21.45 -7.49 1.24
CA ALA A 70 -20.66 -6.29 1.02
C ALA A 70 -20.85 -5.75 -0.40
N GLU A 71 -20.79 -4.43 -0.53
CA GLU A 71 -20.69 -3.78 -1.84
C GLU A 71 -19.26 -3.92 -2.38
N ILE A 72 -19.13 -4.44 -3.61
CA ILE A 72 -17.84 -4.64 -4.28
C ILE A 72 -17.68 -3.62 -5.40
N ASN A 73 -16.75 -2.68 -5.24
CA ASN A 73 -16.44 -1.72 -6.29
C ASN A 73 -15.35 -2.31 -7.20
N GLN A 74 -15.70 -2.61 -8.43
CA GLN A 74 -14.80 -3.16 -9.44
C GLN A 74 -13.99 -2.10 -10.17
N ILE A 75 -14.55 -0.89 -10.30
CA ILE A 75 -13.96 0.26 -10.97
C ILE A 75 -14.08 1.50 -10.08
N ARG A 76 -13.28 2.53 -10.38
CA ARG A 76 -13.40 3.83 -9.71
C ARG A 76 -14.65 4.57 -10.17
N SER A 77 -15.43 5.05 -9.20
CA SER A 77 -16.57 5.95 -9.38
C SER A 77 -16.57 7.01 -8.27
N ASP A 78 -17.55 7.90 -8.29
CA ASP A 78 -17.75 8.89 -7.22
C ASP A 78 -18.15 8.22 -5.89
N LEU A 79 -18.76 7.03 -5.95
CA LEU A 79 -19.18 6.26 -4.78
C LEU A 79 -18.07 5.42 -4.17
N GLY A 80 -16.94 5.21 -4.87
CA GLY A 80 -15.84 4.39 -4.36
C GLY A 80 -14.95 3.81 -5.44
N GLY A 81 -14.26 2.72 -5.11
CA GLY A 81 -13.32 2.06 -6.01
C GLY A 81 -11.91 2.60 -5.93
N THR A 82 -10.98 1.95 -6.62
CA THR A 82 -9.56 2.30 -6.64
C THR A 82 -9.10 2.76 -8.01
N VAL A 83 -8.16 3.69 -8.07
CA VAL A 83 -7.57 4.17 -9.34
C VAL A 83 -6.69 3.10 -10.02
N THR A 84 -6.28 2.07 -9.30
CA THR A 84 -5.46 0.97 -9.81
C THR A 84 -6.29 -0.19 -10.37
N GLY A 85 -7.62 -0.18 -10.18
CA GLY A 85 -8.51 -1.26 -10.60
C GLY A 85 -8.58 -2.44 -9.64
N ARG A 86 -7.92 -2.37 -8.47
CA ARG A 86 -8.17 -3.33 -7.39
C ARG A 86 -9.63 -3.25 -6.94
N PHE A 87 -10.18 -4.36 -6.49
CA PHE A 87 -11.46 -4.34 -5.78
C PHE A 87 -11.36 -3.49 -4.52
N SER A 88 -12.41 -2.78 -4.17
CA SER A 88 -12.60 -2.23 -2.84
C SER A 88 -13.99 -2.57 -2.34
N TYR A 89 -14.12 -2.68 -1.02
CA TYR A 89 -15.34 -3.14 -0.36
C TYR A 89 -15.89 -2.02 0.53
N ASN A 90 -17.20 -1.86 0.48
CA ASN A 90 -17.96 -0.98 1.37
C ASN A 90 -19.12 -1.78 1.99
N ASN A 91 -19.70 -1.27 3.04
CA ASN A 91 -20.96 -1.72 3.65
C ASN A 91 -21.13 -3.25 3.80
N PRO A 92 -20.22 -3.94 4.50
CA PRO A 92 -19.03 -3.49 5.19
C PRO A 92 -17.74 -3.67 4.39
N ASN A 93 -16.63 -3.01 4.82
CA ASN A 93 -15.33 -3.24 4.24
C ASN A 93 -14.68 -4.53 4.77
N LEU A 94 -14.95 -5.65 4.12
CA LEU A 94 -14.41 -6.97 4.51
C LEU A 94 -12.89 -7.10 4.30
N GLN A 95 -12.25 -6.23 3.53
CA GLN A 95 -10.79 -6.23 3.36
C GLN A 95 -10.03 -5.74 4.60
N GLN A 96 -10.72 -5.10 5.55
CA GLN A 96 -10.11 -4.61 6.79
C GLN A 96 -10.15 -5.63 7.94
N LEU A 97 -10.73 -6.80 7.74
CA LEU A 97 -10.76 -7.84 8.77
C LEU A 97 -9.35 -8.15 9.26
N PRO A 98 -9.12 -8.19 10.59
CA PRO A 98 -7.79 -8.35 11.14
C PRO A 98 -7.21 -9.72 10.76
N ALA A 99 -5.99 -9.71 10.21
CA ALA A 99 -5.27 -10.93 9.85
C ALA A 99 -3.98 -11.12 10.68
N ARG A 100 -3.36 -10.01 11.10
CA ARG A 100 -2.05 -10.04 11.76
C ARG A 100 -2.11 -10.12 13.28
N ASN A 101 -3.25 -9.80 13.88
CA ASN A 101 -3.44 -9.93 15.32
C ASN A 101 -3.72 -11.39 15.64
N LYS A 102 -2.85 -11.99 16.46
CA LYS A 102 -2.90 -13.44 16.78
C LYS A 102 -4.13 -13.84 17.62
N ASP A 103 -4.67 -12.92 18.39
CA ASP A 103 -5.83 -13.17 19.26
C ASP A 103 -7.15 -12.83 18.54
N LEU A 104 -7.27 -11.57 18.10
CA LEU A 104 -8.50 -11.05 17.52
C LEU A 104 -8.72 -11.48 16.06
N GLY A 105 -7.64 -11.74 15.33
CA GLY A 105 -7.72 -12.16 13.92
C GLY A 105 -8.49 -13.46 13.75
N PRO A 106 -8.05 -14.57 14.36
CA PRO A 106 -8.76 -15.85 14.29
C PRO A 106 -10.20 -15.76 14.84
N MET A 107 -10.40 -15.06 15.97
CA MET A 107 -11.72 -14.88 16.58
C MET A 107 -12.73 -14.23 15.63
N ILE A 108 -12.36 -13.12 14.99
CA ILE A 108 -13.26 -12.39 14.09
C ILE A 108 -13.46 -13.14 12.77
N ARG A 109 -12.39 -13.74 12.24
CA ARG A 109 -12.45 -14.48 10.98
C ARG A 109 -13.23 -15.78 11.09
N SER A 110 -13.26 -16.44 12.24
CA SER A 110 -14.07 -17.65 12.49
C SER A 110 -15.57 -17.41 12.47
N LEU A 111 -16.03 -16.15 12.49
CA LEU A 111 -17.45 -15.82 12.32
C LEU A 111 -17.93 -16.01 10.86
N PHE A 112 -17.00 -16.11 9.91
CA PHE A 112 -17.32 -16.31 8.51
C PHE A 112 -17.17 -17.80 8.16
N LEU A 113 -18.28 -18.43 7.86
CA LEU A 113 -18.34 -19.87 7.54
C LEU A 113 -18.71 -20.05 6.05
N PRO A 114 -18.24 -21.11 5.41
CA PRO A 114 -18.74 -21.49 4.10
C PRO A 114 -20.21 -21.95 4.20
N GLU A 115 -20.89 -22.02 3.08
CA GLU A 115 -22.22 -22.62 3.02
C GLU A 115 -22.18 -24.11 3.38
N LYS A 116 -23.34 -24.66 3.76
CA LYS A 116 -23.46 -26.11 4.02
C LYS A 116 -22.98 -26.88 2.79
N ASN A 117 -22.10 -27.84 3.00
CA ASN A 117 -21.46 -28.68 1.98
C ASN A 117 -20.47 -27.94 1.05
N CYS A 118 -20.05 -26.71 1.43
CA CYS A 118 -18.97 -25.97 0.76
C CYS A 118 -17.76 -25.83 1.66
N THR A 119 -16.62 -25.54 1.06
CA THR A 119 -15.37 -25.23 1.76
C THR A 119 -14.79 -23.90 1.25
N TRP A 120 -13.93 -23.28 2.07
CA TRP A 120 -13.17 -22.11 1.62
C TRP A 120 -11.98 -22.54 0.77
N GLY A 121 -11.91 -22.05 -0.48
CA GLY A 121 -10.69 -22.03 -1.26
C GLY A 121 -9.92 -20.71 -1.06
N CYS A 122 -8.64 -20.79 -0.74
CA CYS A 122 -7.77 -19.63 -0.62
C CYS A 122 -6.66 -19.69 -1.68
N PHE A 123 -6.71 -18.77 -2.64
CA PHE A 123 -5.75 -18.69 -3.75
C PHE A 123 -5.01 -17.36 -3.66
N ASP A 124 -3.70 -17.40 -3.52
CA ASP A 124 -2.86 -16.19 -3.44
C ASP A 124 -1.63 -16.31 -4.32
N TYR A 125 -1.34 -15.26 -5.07
CA TYR A 125 -0.13 -15.18 -5.87
C TYR A 125 1.08 -14.91 -4.97
N SER A 126 2.09 -15.76 -5.03
CA SER A 126 3.35 -15.50 -4.36
C SER A 126 4.06 -14.30 -4.99
N GLN A 127 4.24 -13.23 -4.20
CA GLN A 127 5.03 -12.05 -4.57
C GLN A 127 4.64 -11.42 -5.93
N GLN A 128 3.34 -11.30 -6.20
CA GLN A 128 2.81 -10.84 -7.49
C GLN A 128 3.43 -9.51 -7.95
N GLU A 129 3.46 -8.49 -7.10
CA GLU A 129 3.99 -7.18 -7.47
C GLU A 129 5.51 -7.17 -7.71
N PRO A 130 6.36 -7.78 -6.87
CA PRO A 130 7.78 -7.96 -7.18
C PRO A 130 8.05 -8.65 -8.51
N ARG A 131 7.33 -9.73 -8.82
CA ARG A 131 7.46 -10.45 -10.12
C ARG A 131 7.11 -9.54 -11.30
N LEU A 132 6.08 -8.71 -11.17
CA LEU A 132 5.72 -7.73 -12.19
C LEU A 132 6.81 -6.66 -12.39
N VAL A 133 7.45 -6.20 -11.30
CA VAL A 133 8.58 -5.26 -11.41
C VAL A 133 9.73 -5.89 -12.19
N VAL A 134 10.11 -7.12 -11.88
CA VAL A 134 11.15 -7.86 -12.61
C VAL A 134 10.75 -8.04 -14.06
N HIS A 135 9.54 -8.49 -14.34
CA HIS A 135 9.00 -8.66 -15.69
C HIS A 135 9.12 -7.37 -16.54
N TYR A 136 8.65 -6.24 -16.01
CA TYR A 136 8.76 -4.98 -16.74
C TYR A 136 10.21 -4.50 -16.90
N ALA A 137 11.06 -4.72 -15.92
CA ALA A 137 12.48 -4.38 -16.02
C ALA A 137 13.19 -5.24 -17.10
N THR A 138 12.82 -6.51 -17.21
CA THR A 138 13.32 -7.43 -18.26
C THR A 138 12.85 -6.98 -19.65
N LEU A 139 11.57 -6.60 -19.82
CA LEU A 139 11.06 -6.08 -21.09
C LEU A 139 11.77 -4.81 -21.57
N HIS A 140 12.35 -4.05 -20.66
CA HIS A 140 13.15 -2.86 -20.95
C HIS A 140 14.67 -3.13 -21.07
N ASN A 141 15.09 -4.39 -20.93
CA ASN A 141 16.50 -4.80 -20.93
C ASN A 141 17.37 -3.99 -19.96
N PHE A 142 16.83 -3.67 -18.77
CA PHE A 142 17.60 -2.91 -17.79
C PHE A 142 18.74 -3.77 -17.23
N PRO A 143 19.93 -3.19 -17.06
CA PRO A 143 21.06 -3.92 -16.48
C PRO A 143 20.74 -4.39 -15.05
N THR A 144 21.41 -5.43 -14.60
CA THR A 144 21.30 -6.06 -13.27
C THR A 144 19.99 -6.81 -12.99
N VAL A 145 18.99 -6.78 -13.88
CA VAL A 145 17.76 -7.56 -13.68
C VAL A 145 17.97 -9.07 -13.92
N GLY A 146 18.91 -9.44 -14.77
CA GLY A 146 19.17 -10.85 -15.14
C GLY A 146 19.37 -11.76 -13.94
N GLY A 147 20.23 -11.40 -12.99
CA GLY A 147 20.45 -12.23 -11.80
C GLY A 147 19.20 -12.45 -10.92
N VAL A 148 18.23 -11.53 -10.96
CA VAL A 148 16.94 -11.71 -10.28
C VAL A 148 16.03 -12.63 -11.08
N VAL A 149 16.06 -12.54 -12.42
CA VAL A 149 15.34 -13.45 -13.32
C VAL A 149 15.85 -14.87 -13.12
N ASP A 150 17.17 -15.08 -13.19
CA ASP A 150 17.80 -16.38 -12.96
C ASP A 150 17.41 -16.98 -11.61
N SER A 151 17.35 -16.15 -10.56
CA SER A 151 16.91 -16.60 -9.24
C SER A 151 15.47 -17.13 -9.25
N TYR A 152 14.55 -16.46 -9.94
CA TYR A 152 13.16 -16.90 -10.05
C TYR A 152 12.98 -18.11 -10.97
N GLU A 153 13.80 -18.26 -12.01
CA GLU A 153 13.78 -19.42 -12.92
C GLU A 153 14.31 -20.68 -12.23
N ASN A 154 15.36 -20.53 -11.43
CA ASN A 154 15.95 -21.64 -10.67
C ASN A 154 15.09 -22.07 -9.47
N ASP A 155 14.43 -21.11 -8.79
CA ASP A 155 13.57 -21.37 -7.65
C ASP A 155 12.36 -20.43 -7.65
N SER A 156 11.19 -20.97 -7.95
CA SER A 156 9.92 -20.21 -7.94
C SER A 156 9.53 -19.66 -6.57
N SER A 157 10.13 -20.18 -5.48
CA SER A 157 9.92 -19.70 -4.10
C SER A 157 10.86 -18.54 -3.74
N THR A 158 11.76 -18.12 -4.61
CA THR A 158 12.74 -17.04 -4.39
C THR A 158 12.08 -15.81 -3.75
N ASP A 159 12.65 -15.36 -2.64
CA ASP A 159 12.19 -14.14 -1.95
C ASP A 159 12.87 -12.90 -2.55
N PHE A 160 12.14 -12.15 -3.35
CA PHE A 160 12.62 -10.90 -3.95
C PHE A 160 13.23 -9.93 -2.92
N HIS A 161 12.65 -9.83 -1.75
CA HIS A 161 13.17 -8.93 -0.73
C HIS A 161 14.50 -9.42 -0.16
N GLN A 162 14.71 -10.73 -0.08
CA GLN A 162 16.01 -11.31 0.29
C GLN A 162 17.02 -11.11 -0.83
N THR A 163 16.65 -11.42 -2.08
CA THR A 163 17.54 -11.21 -3.25
C THR A 163 18.03 -9.76 -3.32
N VAL A 164 17.13 -8.80 -3.13
CA VAL A 164 17.49 -7.38 -3.11
C VAL A 164 18.33 -7.02 -1.88
N ALA A 165 18.04 -7.61 -0.72
CA ALA A 165 18.84 -7.41 0.49
C ALA A 165 20.30 -7.84 0.28
N ASP A 166 20.51 -8.99 -0.34
CA ASP A 166 21.84 -9.54 -0.65
C ASP A 166 22.58 -8.66 -1.67
N LEU A 167 21.91 -8.25 -2.75
CA LEU A 167 22.44 -7.33 -3.75
C LEU A 167 22.82 -5.98 -3.15
N ALA A 168 21.95 -5.39 -2.35
CA ALA A 168 22.15 -4.08 -1.75
C ALA A 168 23.02 -4.12 -0.48
N LYS A 169 23.34 -5.31 0.05
CA LYS A 169 24.06 -5.52 1.32
C LYS A 169 23.40 -4.80 2.49
N ILE A 170 22.10 -4.94 2.62
CA ILE A 170 21.27 -4.39 3.69
C ILE A 170 20.41 -5.50 4.32
N PRO A 171 19.93 -5.33 5.57
CA PRO A 171 18.99 -6.30 6.18
C PRO A 171 17.70 -6.46 5.34
N ARG A 172 17.19 -7.69 5.24
CA ARG A 172 15.95 -8.03 4.51
C ARG A 172 14.75 -7.15 4.93
N SER A 173 14.63 -6.84 6.21
CA SER A 173 13.57 -5.96 6.72
C SER A 173 13.63 -4.55 6.12
N GLN A 174 14.84 -3.99 5.98
CA GLN A 174 15.06 -2.71 5.32
C GLN A 174 14.81 -2.80 3.81
N ALA A 175 15.32 -3.85 3.14
CA ALA A 175 15.07 -4.10 1.73
C ALA A 175 13.56 -4.17 1.44
N LYS A 176 12.78 -4.85 2.29
CA LYS A 176 11.32 -4.92 2.16
C LYS A 176 10.66 -3.54 2.23
N VAL A 177 11.05 -2.70 3.20
CA VAL A 177 10.51 -1.34 3.34
C VAL A 177 10.87 -0.48 2.13
N ILE A 178 12.13 -0.56 1.68
CA ILE A 178 12.61 0.20 0.52
C ILE A 178 11.88 -0.26 -0.76
N ASN A 179 11.83 -1.57 -1.03
CA ASN A 179 11.18 -2.12 -2.21
C ASN A 179 9.71 -1.68 -2.31
N LEU A 180 8.95 -1.92 -1.25
CA LEU A 180 7.54 -1.52 -1.22
C LEU A 180 7.40 0.00 -1.33
N GLY A 181 8.22 0.75 -0.62
CA GLY A 181 8.19 2.19 -0.67
C GLY A 181 8.48 2.75 -2.06
N LEU A 182 9.48 2.24 -2.76
CA LEU A 182 9.83 2.68 -4.12
C LEU A 182 8.74 2.34 -5.14
N PHE A 183 8.12 1.17 -5.03
CA PHE A 183 6.97 0.83 -5.88
C PHE A 183 5.81 1.82 -5.70
N TYR A 184 5.76 2.50 -4.54
CA TYR A 184 4.76 3.53 -4.23
C TYR A 184 5.29 4.97 -4.36
N GLY A 185 6.48 5.17 -4.95
CA GLY A 185 7.05 6.49 -5.16
C GLY A 185 7.58 7.16 -3.89
N MET A 186 8.09 6.36 -2.95
CA MET A 186 8.65 6.85 -1.69
C MET A 186 9.98 7.58 -1.93
N GLY A 187 10.11 8.79 -1.37
CA GLY A 187 11.37 9.52 -1.31
C GLY A 187 12.10 9.34 0.02
N LYS A 188 13.32 9.92 0.11
CA LYS A 188 14.24 9.81 1.28
C LYS A 188 13.58 10.20 2.62
N ALA A 189 12.77 11.27 2.64
CA ALA A 189 12.12 11.73 3.86
C ALA A 189 11.10 10.72 4.42
N LYS A 190 10.35 10.03 3.53
CA LYS A 190 9.42 9.00 3.95
C LYS A 190 10.15 7.73 4.38
N LEU A 191 11.26 7.38 3.71
CA LEU A 191 12.12 6.27 4.10
C LEU A 191 12.68 6.46 5.50
N GLN A 192 13.14 7.67 5.82
CA GLN A 192 13.59 8.06 7.15
C GLN A 192 12.54 7.77 8.22
N ALA A 193 11.30 8.21 7.99
CA ALA A 193 10.20 8.02 8.93
C ALA A 193 9.79 6.54 9.09
N GLU A 194 9.80 5.77 8.01
CA GLU A 194 9.41 4.35 8.04
C GLU A 194 10.46 3.46 8.72
N LEU A 195 11.75 3.79 8.58
CA LEU A 195 12.84 3.04 9.21
C LEU A 195 13.22 3.56 10.60
N GLY A 196 12.75 4.75 10.99
CA GLY A 196 13.11 5.38 12.27
C GLY A 196 14.61 5.72 12.40
N VAL A 197 15.28 6.03 11.26
CA VAL A 197 16.71 6.34 11.22
C VAL A 197 16.97 7.83 11.02
N SER A 198 18.24 8.27 11.13
CA SER A 198 18.60 9.66 10.83
C SER A 198 18.42 9.98 9.34
N LYS A 199 18.37 11.28 9.00
CA LYS A 199 18.26 11.76 7.62
C LYS A 199 19.42 11.30 6.75
N GLU A 200 20.63 11.36 7.32
CA GLU A 200 21.90 10.95 6.69
C GLU A 200 21.86 9.43 6.40
N LYS A 201 21.45 8.63 7.39
CA LYS A 201 21.36 7.17 7.23
C LYS A 201 20.30 6.76 6.23
N ALA A 202 19.16 7.45 6.20
CA ALA A 202 18.13 7.22 5.19
C ALA A 202 18.63 7.56 3.77
N ALA A 203 19.40 8.64 3.63
CA ALA A 203 19.99 9.02 2.35
C ALA A 203 21.04 8.00 1.89
N GLU A 204 21.94 7.57 2.78
CA GLU A 204 22.94 6.54 2.51
C GLU A 204 22.28 5.23 2.04
N LEU A 205 21.30 4.72 2.77
CA LEU A 205 20.56 3.49 2.42
C LEU A 205 19.85 3.61 1.08
N PHE A 206 19.24 4.77 0.81
CA PHE A 206 18.54 5.03 -0.44
C PHE A 206 19.51 5.03 -1.63
N ASP A 207 20.64 5.69 -1.50
CA ASP A 207 21.66 5.80 -2.55
C ASP A 207 22.39 4.46 -2.75
N GLN A 208 22.72 3.74 -1.67
CA GLN A 208 23.28 2.39 -1.73
C GLN A 208 22.36 1.40 -2.43
N TYR A 209 21.06 1.44 -2.12
CA TYR A 209 20.06 0.61 -2.79
C TYR A 209 20.05 0.88 -4.29
N HIS A 210 19.94 2.14 -4.69
CA HIS A 210 19.85 2.49 -6.11
C HIS A 210 21.15 2.26 -6.88
N ALA A 211 22.29 2.29 -6.23
CA ALA A 211 23.56 1.93 -6.86
C ALA A 211 23.65 0.42 -7.16
N ARG A 212 23.07 -0.43 -6.31
CA ARG A 212 23.17 -1.88 -6.42
C ARG A 212 21.96 -2.54 -7.11
N VAL A 213 20.80 -1.87 -7.09
CA VAL A 213 19.55 -2.32 -7.72
C VAL A 213 19.01 -1.22 -8.64
N PRO A 214 19.79 -0.81 -9.67
CA PRO A 214 19.45 0.34 -10.51
C PRO A 214 18.17 0.15 -11.33
N PHE A 215 17.81 -1.08 -11.71
CA PHE A 215 16.66 -1.37 -12.56
C PHE A 215 15.34 -0.87 -11.96
N VAL A 216 15.20 -0.84 -10.63
CA VAL A 216 13.97 -0.33 -9.97
C VAL A 216 13.82 1.17 -10.21
N LYS A 217 14.90 1.93 -10.04
CA LYS A 217 14.90 3.39 -10.31
C LYS A 217 14.70 3.69 -11.79
N GLN A 218 15.34 2.91 -12.66
CA GLN A 218 15.20 3.05 -14.12
C GLN A 218 13.76 2.80 -14.54
N LEU A 219 13.11 1.77 -14.02
CA LEU A 219 11.72 1.47 -14.30
C LEU A 219 10.78 2.58 -13.79
N MET A 220 11.04 3.11 -12.59
CA MET A 220 10.29 4.24 -12.04
C MET A 220 10.39 5.47 -12.93
N ASN A 221 11.59 5.82 -13.37
CA ASN A 221 11.82 6.97 -14.25
C ASN A 221 11.17 6.74 -15.63
N SER A 222 11.34 5.57 -16.22
CA SER A 222 10.72 5.21 -17.51
C SER A 222 9.19 5.33 -17.45
N ALA A 223 8.56 4.79 -16.40
CA ALA A 223 7.11 4.89 -16.24
C ALA A 223 6.65 6.34 -16.03
N SER A 224 7.38 7.13 -15.22
CA SER A 224 7.08 8.54 -14.98
C SER A 224 7.21 9.39 -16.26
N ASN A 225 8.30 9.23 -17.01
CA ASN A 225 8.53 9.93 -18.27
C ASN A 225 7.44 9.59 -19.31
N ARG A 226 7.12 8.30 -19.46
CA ARG A 226 6.03 7.88 -20.36
C ARG A 226 4.68 8.48 -19.96
N ALA A 227 4.40 8.55 -18.66
CA ALA A 227 3.19 9.18 -18.15
C ALA A 227 3.19 10.69 -18.43
N GLN A 228 4.34 11.36 -18.31
CA GLN A 228 4.50 12.79 -18.61
C GLN A 228 4.31 13.08 -20.10
N GLU A 229 4.94 12.30 -20.96
CA GLU A 229 4.90 12.50 -22.43
C GLU A 229 3.53 12.14 -23.02
N ARG A 230 3.03 10.94 -22.72
CA ARG A 230 1.84 10.36 -23.35
C ARG A 230 0.54 10.62 -22.58
N GLY A 231 0.62 11.13 -21.36
CA GLY A 231 -0.54 11.30 -20.46
C GLY A 231 -1.19 9.98 -20.02
N GLN A 232 -0.56 8.85 -20.31
CA GLN A 232 -1.11 7.53 -19.96
C GLN A 232 -0.03 6.45 -19.93
N ILE A 233 -0.32 5.38 -19.17
CA ILE A 233 0.40 4.11 -19.19
C ILE A 233 -0.61 2.97 -19.39
N ARG A 234 -0.13 1.80 -19.81
CA ARG A 234 -0.94 0.59 -19.96
C ARG A 234 -0.46 -0.50 -19.01
N THR A 235 -1.40 -1.16 -18.37
CA THR A 235 -1.15 -2.35 -17.55
C THR A 235 -0.82 -3.56 -18.43
N LEU A 236 -0.46 -4.69 -17.80
CA LEU A 236 -0.10 -5.93 -18.50
C LEU A 236 -1.19 -6.41 -19.47
N LEU A 237 -2.46 -6.30 -19.10
CA LEU A 237 -3.59 -6.68 -19.96
C LEU A 237 -4.17 -5.50 -20.76
N GLY A 238 -3.43 -4.40 -20.89
CA GLY A 238 -3.75 -3.29 -21.79
C GLY A 238 -4.67 -2.20 -21.22
N ARG A 239 -5.09 -2.31 -19.95
CA ARG A 239 -5.94 -1.29 -19.32
C ARG A 239 -5.20 0.04 -19.18
N LEU A 240 -5.89 1.13 -19.54
CA LEU A 240 -5.33 2.48 -19.52
C LEU A 240 -5.39 3.10 -18.12
N CYS A 241 -4.26 3.65 -17.69
CA CYS A 241 -4.17 4.54 -16.54
C CYS A 241 -3.79 5.93 -17.00
N ARG A 242 -4.71 6.91 -16.86
CA ARG A 242 -4.56 8.25 -17.39
C ARG A 242 -4.01 9.23 -16.37
N PHE A 243 -3.29 10.26 -16.87
CA PHE A 243 -2.73 11.40 -16.14
C PHE A 243 -3.21 12.68 -16.82
N HIS A 244 -4.43 13.09 -16.57
CA HIS A 244 -5.12 14.19 -17.24
C HIS A 244 -5.10 15.48 -16.44
N LEU A 245 -4.60 15.46 -15.21
CA LEU A 245 -4.46 16.64 -14.37
C LEU A 245 -3.07 17.25 -14.52
N TRP A 246 -2.99 18.56 -14.30
CA TRP A 246 -1.79 19.37 -14.48
C TRP A 246 -1.50 20.19 -13.24
N GLU A 247 -0.23 20.50 -13.01
CA GLU A 247 0.28 21.32 -11.91
C GLU A 247 1.41 22.23 -12.42
N PRO A 248 1.73 23.36 -11.74
CA PRO A 248 2.87 24.18 -12.11
C PRO A 248 4.18 23.42 -12.00
N ASN A 249 5.13 23.72 -12.88
CA ASN A 249 6.46 23.11 -12.89
C ASN A 249 7.39 23.72 -11.80
N GLN A 250 6.83 24.09 -10.66
CA GLN A 250 7.53 24.62 -9.51
C GLN A 250 7.47 23.64 -8.36
N PHE A 251 8.49 23.69 -7.49
CA PHE A 251 8.47 22.88 -6.28
C PHE A 251 7.45 23.45 -5.27
N GLY A 252 6.59 22.60 -4.75
CA GLY A 252 5.58 22.98 -3.77
C GLY A 252 4.38 22.03 -3.73
N MET A 253 3.44 22.32 -2.84
CA MET A 253 2.13 21.63 -2.79
C MET A 253 1.14 22.43 -3.63
N HIS A 254 0.82 21.92 -4.80
CA HIS A 254 -0.14 22.55 -5.71
C HIS A 254 -1.39 21.69 -5.87
N LYS A 255 -2.51 22.35 -6.11
CA LYS A 255 -3.75 21.69 -6.53
C LYS A 255 -3.60 21.28 -7.99
N ALA A 256 -3.80 20.01 -8.29
CA ALA A 256 -3.82 19.56 -9.68
C ALA A 256 -5.16 19.91 -10.33
N LEU A 257 -5.11 20.49 -11.51
CA LEU A 257 -6.24 21.05 -12.26
C LEU A 257 -6.36 20.37 -13.63
N LEU A 258 -7.49 20.56 -14.32
CA LEU A 258 -7.60 20.24 -15.73
C LEU A 258 -6.66 21.16 -16.54
N HIS A 259 -6.29 20.75 -17.74
CA HIS A 259 -5.27 21.43 -18.55
C HIS A 259 -5.56 22.91 -18.76
N GLU A 260 -6.79 23.25 -19.18
CA GLU A 260 -7.20 24.63 -19.46
C GLU A 260 -7.19 25.50 -18.19
N ASP A 261 -7.67 24.96 -17.08
CA ASP A 261 -7.67 25.65 -15.79
C ASP A 261 -6.25 25.87 -15.28
N ALA A 262 -5.37 24.86 -15.43
CA ALA A 262 -3.97 24.96 -15.06
C ALA A 262 -3.22 26.01 -15.89
N LEU A 263 -3.49 26.08 -17.20
CA LEU A 263 -2.93 27.13 -18.06
C LEU A 263 -3.41 28.53 -17.67
N ARG A 264 -4.69 28.66 -17.33
CA ARG A 264 -5.28 29.95 -16.90
C ARG A 264 -4.67 30.41 -15.57
N GLU A 265 -4.47 29.49 -14.62
CA GLU A 265 -3.99 29.82 -13.26
C GLU A 265 -2.47 29.99 -13.20
N HIS A 266 -1.71 29.17 -13.94
CA HIS A 266 -0.25 29.08 -13.82
C HIS A 266 0.54 29.43 -15.09
N GLY A 267 -0.14 29.75 -16.20
CA GLY A 267 0.51 30.00 -17.50
C GLY A 267 1.10 28.73 -18.13
N PRO A 268 2.01 28.87 -19.12
CA PRO A 268 2.54 27.74 -19.89
C PRO A 268 3.54 26.86 -19.12
N GLY A 269 4.01 27.30 -17.96
CA GLY A 269 4.98 26.57 -17.13
C GLY A 269 4.35 25.42 -16.31
N ILE A 270 3.55 24.58 -16.95
CA ILE A 270 2.84 23.46 -16.31
C ILE A 270 3.35 22.10 -16.78
N ARG A 271 3.15 21.08 -15.94
CA ARG A 271 3.44 19.67 -16.22
C ARG A 271 2.27 18.78 -15.80
N ARG A 272 2.24 17.54 -16.28
CA ARG A 272 1.24 16.56 -15.82
C ARG A 272 1.46 16.22 -14.36
N ALA A 273 0.40 16.29 -13.57
CA ALA A 273 0.41 16.00 -12.15
C ALA A 273 0.48 14.49 -11.87
N TYR A 274 1.04 14.14 -10.73
CA TYR A 274 1.08 12.79 -10.18
C TYR A 274 1.81 11.74 -11.02
N THR A 275 2.63 12.12 -12.00
CA THR A 275 3.36 11.16 -12.84
C THR A 275 4.35 10.31 -12.06
N TYR A 276 4.84 10.77 -10.91
CA TYR A 276 5.64 9.97 -9.98
C TYR A 276 4.90 8.72 -9.44
N LYS A 277 3.57 8.66 -9.55
CA LYS A 277 2.74 7.50 -9.21
C LYS A 277 2.61 6.50 -10.36
N ALA A 278 3.26 6.73 -11.50
CA ALA A 278 3.08 5.91 -12.70
C ALA A 278 3.49 4.46 -12.46
N LEU A 279 4.66 4.22 -11.84
CA LEU A 279 5.09 2.86 -11.49
C LEU A 279 4.07 2.15 -10.59
N ASN A 280 3.58 2.83 -9.57
CA ASN A 280 2.55 2.26 -8.68
C ASN A 280 1.28 1.86 -9.46
N LYS A 281 0.77 2.76 -10.32
CA LYS A 281 -0.40 2.45 -11.17
C LYS A 281 -0.14 1.31 -12.15
N LEU A 282 1.07 1.21 -12.69
CA LEU A 282 1.48 0.13 -13.58
C LEU A 282 1.47 -1.22 -12.86
N ILE A 283 2.19 -1.31 -11.74
CA ILE A 283 2.39 -2.58 -11.02
C ILE A 283 1.09 -3.04 -10.33
N GLN A 284 0.47 -2.18 -9.52
CA GLN A 284 -0.79 -2.55 -8.86
C GLN A 284 -1.93 -2.78 -9.85
N GLY A 285 -1.95 -2.01 -10.94
CA GLY A 285 -2.93 -2.19 -11.99
C GLY A 285 -2.78 -3.52 -12.71
N SER A 286 -1.56 -3.90 -13.07
CA SER A 286 -1.27 -5.20 -13.69
C SER A 286 -1.58 -6.36 -12.75
N ALA A 287 -1.25 -6.23 -11.46
CA ALA A 287 -1.60 -7.22 -10.43
C ALA A 287 -3.14 -7.39 -10.32
N ALA A 288 -3.87 -6.28 -10.30
CA ALA A 288 -5.35 -6.32 -10.25
C ALA A 288 -5.94 -6.99 -11.50
N ASP A 289 -5.40 -6.71 -12.68
CA ASP A 289 -5.85 -7.31 -13.93
C ASP A 289 -5.60 -8.83 -13.95
N MET A 290 -4.43 -9.27 -13.52
CA MET A 290 -4.10 -10.70 -13.39
C MET A 290 -5.03 -11.41 -12.41
N THR A 291 -5.26 -10.84 -11.24
CA THR A 291 -6.18 -11.41 -10.23
C THR A 291 -7.60 -11.54 -10.77
N LYS A 292 -8.11 -10.50 -11.44
CA LYS A 292 -9.45 -10.55 -12.04
C LYS A 292 -9.55 -11.58 -13.16
N LYS A 293 -8.51 -11.71 -13.99
CA LYS A 293 -8.44 -12.73 -15.01
C LYS A 293 -8.45 -14.14 -14.40
N ALA A 294 -7.63 -14.38 -13.38
CA ALA A 294 -7.62 -15.66 -12.68
C ALA A 294 -8.97 -16.02 -12.07
N MET A 295 -9.64 -15.06 -11.42
CA MET A 295 -11.00 -15.28 -10.90
C MET A 295 -12.00 -15.69 -11.99
N LEU A 296 -11.93 -15.03 -13.15
CA LEU A 296 -12.80 -15.36 -14.28
C LEU A 296 -12.51 -16.76 -14.83
N GLU A 297 -11.23 -17.15 -14.90
CA GLU A 297 -10.84 -18.48 -15.38
C GLU A 297 -11.24 -19.58 -14.40
N LEU A 298 -11.01 -19.38 -13.09
CA LEU A 298 -11.47 -20.32 -12.05
C LEU A 298 -12.99 -20.51 -12.07
N TYR A 299 -13.75 -19.42 -12.32
CA TYR A 299 -15.20 -19.51 -12.48
C TYR A 299 -15.62 -20.32 -13.71
N LYS A 300 -14.95 -20.11 -14.86
CA LYS A 300 -15.22 -20.86 -16.09
C LYS A 300 -14.93 -22.35 -15.97
N GLU A 301 -13.91 -22.69 -15.19
CA GLU A 301 -13.53 -24.09 -14.90
C GLU A 301 -14.40 -24.73 -13.80
N GLY A 302 -15.36 -23.99 -13.25
CA GLY A 302 -16.27 -24.50 -12.21
C GLY A 302 -15.59 -24.75 -10.86
N ILE A 303 -14.45 -24.09 -10.60
CA ILE A 303 -13.72 -24.22 -9.33
C ILE A 303 -14.33 -23.28 -8.27
N ILE A 304 -14.94 -22.17 -8.70
CA ILE A 304 -15.64 -21.19 -7.84
C ILE A 304 -16.98 -20.82 -8.44
#